data_f6c540cf80d10473df5b52ec358046a0
#
_entry.id   f6c540cf80d10473df5b52ec358046a0
#
_cell.length_a   1.000
_cell.length_b   1.000
_cell.length_c   1.000
_cell.angle_alpha   90.00
_cell.angle_beta   90.00
_cell.angle_gamma   90.00
#
_symmetry.space_group_name_H-M   'P 1'
#
loop_
_entity.id
_entity.type
_entity.pdbx_description
1 polymer ?
#
loop_
_entity_poly.entity_id
_entity_poly.type
_entity_poly.pdbx_seq_one_letter_code
_entity_poly.pdbx_strand_id
1 'polypeptide(L)'
;IFLYAVVYFILTPLVSVFYSQPILLKVIPILSLPILISSFNNIQQAILKRALDFKKIALVKNTATFVGGTGAIVMALNGFGIWALVFNVVFPFFVMLPLFFYATKWLPKFVWDTKSFKEIFSFGLYTLGTSIIINITTHIDYLIIGKLISAAALGAYTFAFMLTNLIRAQITSMLNRVMFPFYSSIQSDLGAVTAHYLKIIKYYAIIIYPLMLGVLLFSDTIIIDFFGQKWFDAIRPAKILALSVLVTVLTNGYNLIFRSIGKPKLEMLIQLGVLVFFLIPAIYMGAHYNGIIGVSYGILIASVFNFIVVSIALKYYLNISIISILQTVSPVVLTFMIVFIFISMLIQWFVISKYILIALTVLCVIALYSLFLKKEVSFLKAKLFNNKK
;
A
#
# COMPACT_ATOMS: atom_id res chain seq x y z
N ILE A 1 -21.38 -18.09 5.75
CA ILE A 1 -22.70 -18.03 5.12
C ILE A 1 -23.42 -16.75 5.50
N PHE A 2 -23.60 -16.44 6.80
CA PHE A 2 -24.30 -15.22 7.26
C PHE A 2 -23.72 -13.94 6.63
N LEU A 3 -22.39 -13.75 6.67
CA LEU A 3 -21.73 -12.57 6.09
C LEU A 3 -21.96 -12.46 4.58
N TYR A 4 -21.95 -13.58 3.86
CA TYR A 4 -22.27 -13.62 2.43
C TYR A 4 -23.73 -13.21 2.17
N ALA A 5 -24.65 -13.70 2.98
CA ALA A 5 -26.06 -13.33 2.87
C ALA A 5 -26.27 -11.83 3.13
N VAL A 6 -25.59 -11.23 4.10
CA VAL A 6 -25.60 -9.79 4.36
C VAL A 6 -25.09 -9.01 3.14
N VAL A 7 -23.98 -9.45 2.54
CA VAL A 7 -23.44 -8.82 1.33
C VAL A 7 -24.44 -8.94 0.17
N TYR A 8 -25.02 -10.11 -0.03
CA TYR A 8 -25.95 -10.37 -1.14
C TYR A 8 -27.25 -9.56 -1.02
N PHE A 9 -27.94 -9.66 0.13
CA PHE A 9 -29.28 -9.09 0.29
C PHE A 9 -29.27 -7.62 0.71
N ILE A 10 -28.25 -7.15 1.42
CA ILE A 10 -28.22 -5.80 1.98
C ILE A 10 -27.23 -4.93 1.24
N LEU A 11 -25.94 -5.33 1.20
CA LEU A 11 -24.90 -4.47 0.65
C LEU A 11 -24.97 -4.35 -0.88
N THR A 12 -25.30 -5.42 -1.59
CA THR A 12 -25.35 -5.40 -3.06
C THR A 12 -26.36 -4.38 -3.60
N PRO A 13 -27.64 -4.38 -3.21
CA PRO A 13 -28.59 -3.37 -3.68
C PRO A 13 -28.21 -1.96 -3.20
N LEU A 14 -27.76 -1.81 -1.96
CA LEU A 14 -27.38 -0.52 -1.40
C LEU A 14 -26.21 0.10 -2.16
N VAL A 15 -25.17 -0.66 -2.47
CA VAL A 15 -24.00 -0.20 -3.23
C VAL A 15 -24.37 0.10 -4.69
N SER A 16 -25.25 -0.72 -5.30
CA SER A 16 -25.74 -0.49 -6.68
C SER A 16 -26.48 0.84 -6.79
N VAL A 17 -27.35 1.15 -5.84
CA VAL A 17 -28.09 2.43 -5.76
C VAL A 17 -27.12 3.58 -5.45
N PHE A 18 -26.19 3.36 -4.50
CA PHE A 18 -25.21 4.38 -4.11
C PHE A 18 -24.37 4.88 -5.29
N TYR A 19 -23.86 3.97 -6.13
CA TYR A 19 -23.06 4.31 -7.30
C TYR A 19 -23.87 4.50 -8.59
N SER A 20 -25.18 4.27 -8.57
CA SER A 20 -26.05 4.31 -9.75
C SER A 20 -25.55 3.40 -10.88
N GLN A 21 -25.06 2.20 -10.54
CA GLN A 21 -24.48 1.23 -11.46
C GLN A 21 -25.17 -0.13 -11.34
N PRO A 22 -26.19 -0.45 -12.20
CA PRO A 22 -26.94 -1.71 -12.11
C PRO A 22 -26.10 -2.97 -12.26
N ILE A 23 -24.96 -2.90 -12.96
CA ILE A 23 -24.07 -4.05 -13.14
C ILE A 23 -23.52 -4.59 -11.80
N LEU A 24 -23.44 -3.74 -10.78
CA LEU A 24 -22.99 -4.12 -9.44
C LEU A 24 -23.90 -5.16 -8.77
N LEU A 25 -25.18 -5.19 -9.13
CA LEU A 25 -26.11 -6.24 -8.68
C LEU A 25 -25.68 -7.65 -9.08
N LYS A 26 -24.97 -7.79 -10.21
CA LYS A 26 -24.45 -9.07 -10.70
C LYS A 26 -23.01 -9.32 -10.23
N VAL A 27 -22.19 -8.28 -10.18
CA VAL A 27 -20.75 -8.38 -9.94
C VAL A 27 -20.45 -8.59 -8.45
N ILE A 28 -21.08 -7.85 -7.53
CA ILE A 28 -20.81 -7.91 -6.09
C ILE A 28 -21.07 -9.30 -5.49
N PRO A 29 -22.20 -9.98 -5.78
CA PRO A 29 -22.44 -11.32 -5.27
C PRO A 29 -21.35 -12.33 -5.67
N ILE A 30 -20.87 -12.25 -6.90
CA ILE A 30 -19.82 -13.14 -7.39
C ILE A 30 -18.48 -12.78 -6.76
N LEU A 31 -18.14 -11.48 -6.67
CA LEU A 31 -16.93 -11.01 -5.98
C LEU A 31 -16.93 -11.31 -4.48
N SER A 32 -18.09 -11.59 -3.88
CA SER A 32 -18.17 -11.97 -2.46
C SER A 32 -18.04 -13.49 -2.21
N LEU A 33 -18.09 -14.35 -3.24
CA LEU A 33 -17.85 -15.79 -3.10
C LEU A 33 -16.55 -16.15 -2.39
N PRO A 34 -15.41 -15.45 -2.62
CA PRO A 34 -14.21 -15.64 -1.86
C PRO A 34 -14.38 -15.55 -0.33
N ILE A 35 -15.38 -14.83 0.19
CA ILE A 35 -15.65 -14.75 1.63
C ILE A 35 -16.00 -16.14 2.18
N LEU A 36 -16.80 -16.90 1.44
CA LEU A 36 -17.16 -18.27 1.82
C LEU A 36 -15.95 -19.21 1.73
N ILE A 37 -15.24 -19.15 0.61
CA ILE A 37 -14.13 -20.06 0.32
C ILE A 37 -12.92 -19.77 1.22
N SER A 38 -12.66 -18.48 1.50
CA SER A 38 -11.52 -18.08 2.32
C SER A 38 -11.62 -18.58 3.75
N SER A 39 -12.81 -18.80 4.30
CA SER A 39 -12.97 -19.35 5.63
C SER A 39 -12.33 -20.74 5.77
N PHE A 40 -12.42 -21.57 4.74
CA PHE A 40 -11.74 -22.87 4.67
C PHE A 40 -10.24 -22.69 4.43
N ASN A 41 -9.85 -21.85 3.48
CA ASN A 41 -8.46 -21.59 3.14
C ASN A 41 -7.66 -21.00 4.32
N ASN A 42 -8.27 -20.18 5.16
CA ASN A 42 -7.60 -19.54 6.29
C ASN A 42 -7.15 -20.54 7.34
N ILE A 43 -7.95 -21.58 7.64
CA ILE A 43 -7.58 -22.64 8.57
C ILE A 43 -6.37 -23.41 8.06
N GLN A 44 -6.38 -23.80 6.80
CA GLN A 44 -5.27 -24.51 6.17
C GLN A 44 -3.97 -23.69 6.19
N GLN A 45 -4.09 -22.38 5.86
CA GLN A 45 -2.95 -21.46 5.96
C GLN A 45 -2.44 -21.32 7.40
N ALA A 46 -3.33 -21.30 8.40
CA ALA A 46 -2.93 -21.21 9.81
C ALA A 46 -2.13 -22.44 10.24
N ILE A 47 -2.55 -23.66 9.82
CA ILE A 47 -1.82 -24.92 10.07
C ILE A 47 -0.42 -24.84 9.46
N LEU A 48 -0.30 -24.47 8.20
CA LEU A 48 1.00 -24.36 7.51
C LEU A 48 1.89 -23.27 8.11
N LYS A 49 1.32 -22.12 8.51
CA LYS A 49 2.06 -21.06 9.21
C LYS A 49 2.60 -21.53 10.56
N ARG A 50 1.80 -22.28 11.32
CA ARG A 50 2.22 -22.86 12.60
C ARG A 50 3.34 -23.88 12.41
N ALA A 51 3.32 -24.62 11.31
CA ALA A 51 4.38 -25.56 10.91
C ALA A 51 5.59 -24.85 10.26
N LEU A 52 5.57 -23.50 10.10
CA LEU A 52 6.57 -22.69 9.41
C LEU A 52 6.80 -23.10 7.94
N ASP A 53 5.86 -23.82 7.33
CA ASP A 53 5.95 -24.26 5.93
C ASP A 53 5.47 -23.18 4.97
N PHE A 54 6.23 -22.09 4.92
CA PHE A 54 5.95 -20.96 4.03
C PHE A 54 6.13 -21.33 2.56
N LYS A 55 6.93 -22.35 2.26
CA LYS A 55 7.15 -22.82 0.88
C LYS A 55 5.86 -23.37 0.27
N LYS A 56 5.13 -24.22 1.00
CA LYS A 56 3.84 -24.73 0.54
C LYS A 56 2.81 -23.62 0.37
N ILE A 57 2.74 -22.67 1.33
CA ILE A 57 1.84 -21.52 1.21
C ILE A 57 2.14 -20.71 -0.05
N ALA A 58 3.41 -20.44 -0.33
CA ALA A 58 3.83 -19.70 -1.52
C ALA A 58 3.50 -20.47 -2.81
N LEU A 59 3.78 -21.75 -2.86
CA LEU A 59 3.46 -22.59 -4.03
C LEU A 59 1.96 -22.57 -4.33
N VAL A 60 1.11 -22.84 -3.34
CA VAL A 60 -0.35 -22.86 -3.52
C VAL A 60 -0.86 -21.50 -4.02
N LYS A 61 -0.42 -20.40 -3.37
CA LYS A 61 -0.86 -19.06 -3.75
C LYS A 61 -0.38 -18.66 -5.14
N ASN A 62 0.88 -18.89 -5.45
CA ASN A 62 1.44 -18.51 -6.75
C ASN A 62 0.81 -19.33 -7.88
N THR A 63 0.61 -20.63 -7.70
CA THR A 63 -0.09 -21.47 -8.69
C THR A 63 -1.51 -20.99 -8.92
N ALA A 64 -2.27 -20.72 -7.85
CA ALA A 64 -3.63 -20.23 -7.97
C ALA A 64 -3.71 -18.85 -8.66
N THR A 65 -2.82 -17.93 -8.31
CA THR A 65 -2.73 -16.61 -8.94
C THR A 65 -2.33 -16.71 -10.41
N PHE A 66 -1.39 -17.60 -10.73
CA PHE A 66 -0.96 -17.82 -12.11
C PHE A 66 -2.11 -18.37 -12.97
N VAL A 67 -2.82 -19.39 -12.50
CA VAL A 67 -3.96 -19.97 -13.21
C VAL A 67 -5.09 -18.95 -13.36
N GLY A 68 -5.42 -18.21 -12.29
CA GLY A 68 -6.44 -17.15 -12.33
C GLY A 68 -6.08 -16.02 -13.28
N GLY A 69 -4.83 -15.56 -13.25
CA GLY A 69 -4.33 -14.50 -14.13
C GLY A 69 -4.32 -14.92 -15.59
N THR A 70 -3.83 -16.12 -15.89
CA THR A 70 -3.83 -16.65 -17.27
C THR A 70 -5.25 -16.80 -17.79
N GLY A 71 -6.16 -17.37 -16.98
CA GLY A 71 -7.57 -17.50 -17.37
C GLY A 71 -8.23 -16.14 -17.61
N ALA A 72 -7.94 -15.15 -16.77
CA ALA A 72 -8.45 -13.79 -16.95
C ALA A 72 -7.95 -13.13 -18.25
N ILE A 73 -6.68 -13.33 -18.61
CA ILE A 73 -6.11 -12.84 -19.88
C ILE A 73 -6.85 -13.49 -21.07
N VAL A 74 -7.04 -14.80 -21.04
CA VAL A 74 -7.79 -15.51 -22.07
C VAL A 74 -9.22 -14.96 -22.19
N MET A 75 -9.92 -14.77 -21.08
CA MET A 75 -11.26 -14.18 -21.09
C MET A 75 -11.26 -12.75 -21.63
N ALA A 76 -10.28 -11.92 -21.26
CA ALA A 76 -10.16 -10.56 -21.75
C ALA A 76 -9.96 -10.51 -23.28
N LEU A 77 -9.10 -11.38 -23.82
CA LEU A 77 -8.86 -11.49 -25.26
C LEU A 77 -10.10 -11.98 -26.03
N ASN A 78 -10.98 -12.76 -25.38
CA ASN A 78 -12.24 -13.20 -25.95
C ASN A 78 -13.42 -12.22 -25.72
N GLY A 79 -13.15 -11.00 -25.23
CA GLY A 79 -14.16 -9.95 -25.14
C GLY A 79 -15.10 -10.04 -23.93
N PHE A 80 -14.79 -10.82 -22.89
CA PHE A 80 -15.62 -10.93 -21.68
C PHE A 80 -15.63 -9.68 -20.81
N GLY A 81 -14.84 -8.64 -21.12
CA GLY A 81 -14.85 -7.34 -20.45
C GLY A 81 -14.65 -7.45 -18.93
N ILE A 82 -15.60 -6.89 -18.16
CA ILE A 82 -15.53 -6.87 -16.68
C ILE A 82 -15.47 -8.27 -16.05
N TRP A 83 -16.04 -9.29 -16.71
CA TRP A 83 -16.04 -10.66 -16.20
C TRP A 83 -14.67 -11.29 -16.15
N ALA A 84 -13.75 -10.86 -17.00
CA ALA A 84 -12.35 -11.27 -16.92
C ALA A 84 -11.69 -10.78 -15.62
N LEU A 85 -12.02 -9.55 -15.17
CA LEU A 85 -11.54 -9.03 -13.88
C LEU A 85 -12.18 -9.77 -12.69
N VAL A 86 -13.47 -10.04 -12.77
CA VAL A 86 -14.20 -10.83 -11.75
C VAL A 86 -13.56 -12.23 -11.62
N PHE A 87 -13.29 -12.87 -12.75
CA PHE A 87 -12.63 -14.18 -12.79
C PHE A 87 -11.24 -14.13 -12.14
N ASN A 88 -10.43 -13.13 -12.46
CA ASN A 88 -9.09 -12.94 -11.89
C ASN A 88 -9.10 -12.86 -10.35
N VAL A 89 -10.14 -12.26 -9.78
CA VAL A 89 -10.27 -12.12 -8.32
C VAL A 89 -10.84 -13.39 -7.67
N VAL A 90 -11.84 -14.00 -8.27
CA VAL A 90 -12.62 -15.08 -7.64
C VAL A 90 -11.99 -16.45 -7.85
N PHE A 91 -11.55 -16.74 -9.07
CA PHE A 91 -11.10 -18.08 -9.46
C PHE A 91 -9.88 -18.59 -8.66
N PRO A 92 -8.87 -17.77 -8.31
CA PRO A 92 -7.78 -18.22 -7.46
C PRO A 92 -8.22 -18.85 -6.14
N PHE A 93 -9.30 -18.38 -5.53
CA PHE A 93 -9.80 -18.96 -4.27
C PHE A 93 -10.33 -20.39 -4.45
N PHE A 94 -10.96 -20.67 -5.60
CA PHE A 94 -11.40 -22.02 -5.95
C PHE A 94 -10.21 -22.96 -6.19
N VAL A 95 -9.15 -22.47 -6.83
CA VAL A 95 -7.91 -23.25 -7.05
C VAL A 95 -7.16 -23.47 -5.74
N MET A 96 -7.09 -22.45 -4.87
CA MET A 96 -6.44 -22.57 -3.56
C MET A 96 -7.07 -23.65 -2.69
N LEU A 97 -8.39 -23.80 -2.75
CA LEU A 97 -9.13 -24.69 -1.86
C LEU A 97 -8.60 -26.14 -1.91
N PRO A 98 -8.66 -26.84 -3.06
CA PRO A 98 -8.15 -28.22 -3.14
C PRO A 98 -6.65 -28.33 -2.91
N LEU A 99 -5.86 -27.34 -3.35
CA LEU A 99 -4.43 -27.34 -3.15
C LEU A 99 -4.03 -27.24 -1.67
N PHE A 100 -4.72 -26.42 -0.89
CA PHE A 100 -4.48 -26.33 0.55
C PHE A 100 -4.92 -27.60 1.28
N PHE A 101 -6.04 -28.20 0.92
CA PHE A 101 -6.45 -29.49 1.49
C PHE A 101 -5.44 -30.60 1.18
N TYR A 102 -4.93 -30.64 -0.05
CA TYR A 102 -3.86 -31.59 -0.44
C TYR A 102 -2.58 -31.35 0.35
N ALA A 103 -2.18 -30.07 0.54
CA ALA A 103 -0.94 -29.71 1.23
C ALA A 103 -0.97 -30.02 2.73
N THR A 104 -2.13 -29.86 3.39
CA THR A 104 -2.26 -30.04 4.85
C THR A 104 -2.75 -31.42 5.25
N LYS A 105 -3.46 -32.11 4.36
CA LYS A 105 -4.15 -33.40 4.61
C LYS A 105 -5.12 -33.33 5.80
N TRP A 106 -5.53 -32.11 6.20
CA TRP A 106 -6.44 -31.90 7.31
C TRP A 106 -7.85 -31.62 6.81
N LEU A 107 -8.83 -32.32 7.39
CA LEU A 107 -10.25 -32.12 7.08
C LEU A 107 -10.98 -31.55 8.29
N PRO A 108 -11.92 -30.63 8.12
CA PRO A 108 -12.68 -30.05 9.19
C PRO A 108 -13.57 -31.12 9.85
N LYS A 109 -13.55 -31.14 11.19
CA LYS A 109 -14.50 -31.93 11.98
C LYS A 109 -15.60 -31.02 12.51
N PHE A 110 -16.83 -31.47 12.49
CA PHE A 110 -17.95 -30.72 13.01
C PHE A 110 -17.97 -30.87 14.56
N VAL A 111 -17.28 -29.99 15.22
CA VAL A 111 -17.21 -29.94 16.70
C VAL A 111 -17.62 -28.53 17.12
N TRP A 112 -18.59 -28.44 18.03
CA TRP A 112 -18.97 -27.18 18.64
C TRP A 112 -18.56 -27.13 20.10
N ASP A 113 -17.69 -26.18 20.43
CA ASP A 113 -17.30 -25.87 21.81
C ASP A 113 -17.57 -24.39 22.11
N THR A 114 -18.55 -24.16 22.99
CA THR A 114 -19.03 -22.81 23.34
C THR A 114 -17.96 -21.97 24.06
N LYS A 115 -17.06 -22.60 24.79
CA LYS A 115 -15.99 -21.88 25.51
C LYS A 115 -14.97 -21.34 24.51
N SER A 116 -14.42 -22.20 23.66
CA SER A 116 -13.50 -21.83 22.59
C SER A 116 -14.13 -20.82 21.64
N PHE A 117 -15.44 -20.95 21.31
CA PHE A 117 -16.15 -19.99 20.50
C PHE A 117 -16.16 -18.58 21.12
N LYS A 118 -16.50 -18.45 22.42
CA LYS A 118 -16.55 -17.16 23.11
C LYS A 118 -15.16 -16.49 23.17
N GLU A 119 -14.11 -17.27 23.43
CA GLU A 119 -12.74 -16.76 23.47
C GLU A 119 -12.29 -16.24 22.10
N ILE A 120 -12.49 -17.02 21.04
CA ILE A 120 -12.13 -16.64 19.67
C ILE A 120 -12.97 -15.47 19.16
N PHE A 121 -14.29 -15.47 19.47
CA PHE A 121 -15.20 -14.44 19.03
C PHE A 121 -14.89 -13.07 19.64
N SER A 122 -14.62 -13.04 20.94
CA SER A 122 -14.24 -11.80 21.63
C SER A 122 -12.96 -11.19 21.03
N PHE A 123 -11.91 -12.00 20.87
CA PHE A 123 -10.67 -11.55 20.23
C PHE A 123 -10.88 -11.14 18.76
N GLY A 124 -11.67 -11.92 18.03
CA GLY A 124 -11.99 -11.69 16.62
C GLY A 124 -12.76 -10.38 16.40
N LEU A 125 -13.70 -10.04 17.29
CA LEU A 125 -14.49 -8.82 17.18
C LEU A 125 -13.63 -7.54 17.26
N TYR A 126 -12.69 -7.50 18.20
CA TYR A 126 -11.74 -6.38 18.31
C TYR A 126 -10.83 -6.29 17.08
N THR A 127 -10.35 -7.42 16.59
CA THR A 127 -9.51 -7.49 15.39
C THR A 127 -10.26 -7.04 14.13
N LEU A 128 -11.53 -7.43 14.01
CA LEU A 128 -12.43 -6.97 12.95
C LEU A 128 -12.64 -5.46 13.00
N GLY A 129 -12.94 -4.90 14.18
CA GLY A 129 -13.12 -3.46 14.34
C GLY A 129 -11.89 -2.66 13.87
N THR A 130 -10.71 -3.07 14.31
CA THR A 130 -9.45 -2.45 13.87
C THR A 130 -9.24 -2.58 12.36
N SER A 131 -9.52 -3.76 11.80
CA SER A 131 -9.37 -4.00 10.35
C SER A 131 -10.34 -3.15 9.52
N ILE A 132 -11.58 -2.96 9.99
CA ILE A 132 -12.57 -2.09 9.33
C ILE A 132 -12.06 -0.63 9.31
N ILE A 133 -11.57 -0.12 10.43
CA ILE A 133 -11.03 1.25 10.51
C ILE A 133 -9.86 1.43 9.54
N ILE A 134 -8.92 0.49 9.52
CA ILE A 134 -7.78 0.53 8.60
C ILE A 134 -8.25 0.51 7.13
N ASN A 135 -9.20 -0.36 6.79
CA ASN A 135 -9.73 -0.44 5.43
C ASN A 135 -10.47 0.84 5.01
N ILE A 136 -11.28 1.42 5.89
CA ILE A 136 -11.92 2.71 5.62
C ILE A 136 -10.86 3.78 5.37
N THR A 137 -9.86 3.89 6.24
CA THR A 137 -8.78 4.88 6.09
C THR A 137 -8.02 4.72 4.77
N THR A 138 -7.85 3.48 4.31
CA THR A 138 -7.06 3.18 3.11
C THR A 138 -7.85 3.37 1.81
N HIS A 139 -9.19 3.29 1.85
CA HIS A 139 -10.03 3.24 0.65
C HIS A 139 -11.15 4.30 0.62
N ILE A 140 -11.17 5.24 1.56
CA ILE A 140 -12.19 6.29 1.61
C ILE A 140 -12.15 7.21 0.38
N ASP A 141 -10.98 7.42 -0.19
CA ASP A 141 -10.76 8.15 -1.43
C ASP A 141 -11.50 7.50 -2.61
N TYR A 142 -11.43 6.16 -2.74
CA TYR A 142 -12.16 5.44 -3.78
C TYR A 142 -13.68 5.58 -3.65
N LEU A 143 -14.19 5.54 -2.41
CA LEU A 143 -15.61 5.74 -2.15
C LEU A 143 -16.06 7.14 -2.58
N ILE A 144 -15.30 8.17 -2.21
CA ILE A 144 -15.60 9.57 -2.52
C ILE A 144 -15.52 9.82 -4.03
N ILE A 145 -14.45 9.38 -4.70
CA ILE A 145 -14.27 9.55 -6.16
C ILE A 145 -15.38 8.84 -6.93
N GLY A 146 -15.64 7.57 -6.59
CA GLY A 146 -16.67 6.79 -7.28
C GLY A 146 -18.07 7.35 -7.13
N LYS A 147 -18.39 8.02 -6.01
CA LYS A 147 -19.68 8.64 -5.75
C LYS A 147 -19.81 10.04 -6.36
N LEU A 148 -18.79 10.89 -6.17
CA LEU A 148 -18.90 12.33 -6.49
C LEU A 148 -18.44 12.66 -7.91
N ILE A 149 -17.61 11.82 -8.53
CA ILE A 149 -17.02 12.13 -9.82
C ILE A 149 -17.53 11.17 -10.89
N SER A 150 -16.86 10.04 -11.10
CA SER A 150 -17.30 8.99 -12.04
C SER A 150 -16.47 7.71 -11.92
N ALA A 151 -16.96 6.61 -12.50
CA ALA A 151 -16.23 5.34 -12.58
C ALA A 151 -14.95 5.46 -13.43
N ALA A 152 -14.98 6.24 -14.51
CA ALA A 152 -13.80 6.48 -15.35
C ALA A 152 -12.71 7.25 -14.59
N ALA A 153 -13.09 8.30 -13.86
CA ALA A 153 -12.19 9.06 -13.00
C ALA A 153 -11.60 8.19 -11.89
N LEU A 154 -12.41 7.32 -11.28
CA LEU A 154 -11.94 6.34 -10.30
C LEU A 154 -10.90 5.38 -10.91
N GLY A 155 -11.12 4.93 -12.15
CA GLY A 155 -10.16 4.10 -12.87
C GLY A 155 -8.81 4.80 -13.07
N ALA A 156 -8.82 6.03 -13.58
CA ALA A 156 -7.61 6.84 -13.78
C ALA A 156 -6.87 7.11 -12.46
N TYR A 157 -7.61 7.47 -11.41
CA TYR A 157 -7.04 7.67 -10.07
C TYR A 157 -6.44 6.40 -9.48
N THR A 158 -7.15 5.27 -9.59
CA THR A 158 -6.67 3.97 -9.10
C THR A 158 -5.37 3.57 -9.79
N PHE A 159 -5.27 3.83 -11.10
CA PHE A 159 -4.05 3.58 -11.86
C PHE A 159 -2.89 4.46 -11.37
N ALA A 160 -3.12 5.76 -11.17
CA ALA A 160 -2.13 6.68 -10.61
C ALA A 160 -1.68 6.27 -9.20
N PHE A 161 -2.63 5.86 -8.35
CA PHE A 161 -2.36 5.37 -7.00
C PHE A 161 -1.55 4.06 -7.02
N MET A 162 -1.87 3.13 -7.92
CA MET A 162 -1.14 1.88 -8.08
C MET A 162 0.33 2.16 -8.48
N LEU A 163 0.56 3.06 -9.41
CA LEU A 163 1.90 3.43 -9.89
C LEU A 163 2.80 3.97 -8.77
N THR A 164 2.23 4.76 -7.84
CA THR A 164 2.98 5.37 -6.73
C THR A 164 3.09 4.46 -5.51
N ASN A 165 2.13 3.56 -5.28
CA ASN A 165 2.04 2.80 -4.03
C ASN A 165 2.49 1.34 -4.12
N LEU A 166 2.53 0.72 -5.31
CA LEU A 166 2.83 -0.71 -5.45
C LEU A 166 4.19 -1.07 -4.84
N ILE A 167 5.24 -0.38 -5.25
CA ILE A 167 6.60 -0.65 -4.75
C ILE A 167 6.73 -0.25 -3.28
N ARG A 168 6.17 0.90 -2.90
CA ARG A 168 6.14 1.37 -1.52
C ARG A 168 5.51 0.36 -0.58
N ALA A 169 4.35 -0.19 -0.95
CA ALA A 169 3.63 -1.17 -0.13
C ALA A 169 4.45 -2.45 0.10
N GLN A 170 5.13 -2.94 -0.93
CA GLN A 170 6.00 -4.13 -0.82
C GLN A 170 7.16 -3.88 0.14
N ILE A 171 7.87 -2.77 0.01
CA ILE A 171 8.99 -2.44 0.88
C ILE A 171 8.52 -2.24 2.32
N THR A 172 7.41 -1.51 2.53
CA THR A 172 6.82 -1.31 3.86
C THR A 172 6.41 -2.65 4.50
N SER A 173 5.79 -3.55 3.74
CA SER A 173 5.41 -4.89 4.21
C SER A 173 6.62 -5.73 4.65
N MET A 174 7.71 -5.68 3.90
CA MET A 174 8.96 -6.38 4.26
C MET A 174 9.57 -5.80 5.54
N LEU A 175 9.63 -4.48 5.65
CA LEU A 175 10.15 -3.81 6.85
C LEU A 175 9.32 -4.13 8.09
N ASN A 176 8.00 -4.07 7.98
CA ASN A 176 7.10 -4.28 9.11
C ASN A 176 7.26 -5.67 9.75
N ARG A 177 7.54 -6.71 8.95
CA ARG A 177 7.74 -8.08 9.46
C ARG A 177 8.97 -8.22 10.35
N VAL A 178 10.00 -7.43 10.09
CA VAL A 178 11.28 -7.50 10.82
C VAL A 178 11.32 -6.46 11.95
N MET A 179 10.77 -5.28 11.70
CA MET A 179 10.91 -4.14 12.60
C MET A 179 10.06 -4.25 13.87
N PHE A 180 8.87 -4.84 13.80
CA PHE A 180 8.03 -4.96 14.99
C PHE A 180 8.67 -5.84 16.09
N PRO A 181 9.13 -7.09 15.83
CA PRO A 181 9.86 -7.88 16.82
C PRO A 181 11.14 -7.19 17.31
N PHE A 182 11.86 -6.52 16.38
CA PHE A 182 13.08 -5.80 16.73
C PHE A 182 12.83 -4.64 17.70
N TYR A 183 11.87 -3.76 17.44
CA TYR A 183 11.52 -2.68 18.36
C TYR A 183 11.01 -3.21 19.70
N SER A 184 10.26 -4.30 19.71
CA SER A 184 9.79 -4.94 20.95
C SER A 184 10.95 -5.47 21.79
N SER A 185 12.05 -5.94 21.19
CA SER A 185 13.22 -6.43 21.92
C SER A 185 14.07 -5.34 22.55
N ILE A 186 13.99 -4.09 22.03
CA ILE A 186 14.77 -2.95 22.52
C ILE A 186 13.90 -1.86 23.16
N GLN A 187 12.62 -2.13 23.43
CA GLN A 187 11.65 -1.13 23.90
C GLN A 187 12.01 -0.43 25.22
N SER A 188 12.85 -1.06 26.05
CA SER A 188 13.36 -0.48 27.30
C SER A 188 14.40 0.63 27.09
N ASP A 189 15.09 0.62 25.94
CA ASP A 189 16.07 1.66 25.58
C ASP A 189 15.50 2.59 24.48
N LEU A 190 14.84 3.66 24.91
CA LEU A 190 14.25 4.63 23.99
C LEU A 190 15.30 5.34 23.12
N GLY A 191 16.55 5.44 23.58
CA GLY A 191 17.65 5.99 22.80
C GLY A 191 18.00 5.10 21.62
N ALA A 192 18.13 3.78 21.85
CA ALA A 192 18.32 2.80 20.79
C ALA A 192 17.14 2.78 19.81
N VAL A 193 15.90 2.80 20.30
CA VAL A 193 14.68 2.89 19.45
C VAL A 193 14.75 4.10 18.53
N THR A 194 15.08 5.27 19.09
CA THR A 194 15.20 6.54 18.33
C THR A 194 16.26 6.46 17.24
N ALA A 195 17.47 6.00 17.58
CA ALA A 195 18.59 5.90 16.64
C ALA A 195 18.26 4.94 15.47
N HIS A 196 17.65 3.79 15.76
CA HIS A 196 17.24 2.83 14.74
C HIS A 196 16.09 3.34 13.88
N TYR A 197 15.12 4.03 14.46
CA TYR A 197 14.01 4.63 13.71
C TYR A 197 14.52 5.63 12.67
N LEU A 198 15.36 6.58 13.06
CA LEU A 198 15.94 7.55 12.13
C LEU A 198 16.74 6.87 11.03
N LYS A 199 17.53 5.85 11.38
CA LYS A 199 18.30 5.06 10.40
C LYS A 199 17.37 4.36 9.39
N ILE A 200 16.27 3.79 9.83
CA ILE A 200 15.29 3.11 8.96
C ILE A 200 14.61 4.10 8.02
N ILE A 201 14.17 5.26 8.53
CA ILE A 201 13.61 6.33 7.68
C ILE A 201 14.61 6.72 6.60
N LYS A 202 15.88 6.89 6.93
CA LYS A 202 16.92 7.21 5.96
C LYS A 202 17.05 6.15 4.86
N TYR A 203 17.13 4.86 5.23
CA TYR A 203 17.21 3.78 4.24
C TYR A 203 15.93 3.68 3.39
N TYR A 204 14.78 3.90 4.01
CA TYR A 204 13.51 3.91 3.29
C TYR A 204 13.46 5.06 2.28
N ALA A 205 13.92 6.25 2.67
CA ALA A 205 14.03 7.40 1.79
C ALA A 205 14.99 7.14 0.62
N ILE A 206 16.17 6.55 0.86
CA ILE A 206 17.15 6.19 -0.19
C ILE A 206 16.51 5.36 -1.31
N ILE A 207 15.54 4.49 -0.98
CA ILE A 207 14.89 3.63 -1.98
C ILE A 207 13.70 4.35 -2.63
N ILE A 208 12.85 5.01 -1.84
CA ILE A 208 11.59 5.55 -2.33
C ILE A 208 11.75 6.87 -3.10
N TYR A 209 12.67 7.75 -2.68
CA TYR A 209 12.82 9.06 -3.34
C TYR A 209 13.21 8.96 -4.82
N PRO A 210 14.17 8.11 -5.25
CA PRO A 210 14.48 7.94 -6.67
C PRO A 210 13.30 7.39 -7.48
N LEU A 211 12.51 6.49 -6.89
CA LEU A 211 11.33 5.94 -7.56
C LEU A 211 10.27 7.01 -7.79
N MET A 212 10.01 7.84 -6.78
CA MET A 212 9.08 8.96 -6.90
C MET A 212 9.62 10.06 -7.83
N LEU A 213 10.93 10.25 -7.88
CA LEU A 213 11.58 11.12 -8.89
C LEU A 213 11.27 10.65 -10.31
N GLY A 214 11.38 9.35 -10.56
CA GLY A 214 11.00 8.74 -11.83
C GLY A 214 9.54 9.00 -12.19
N VAL A 215 8.62 8.86 -11.25
CA VAL A 215 7.19 9.15 -11.47
C VAL A 215 6.98 10.64 -11.75
N LEU A 216 7.62 11.55 -11.01
CA LEU A 216 7.47 13.00 -11.18
C LEU A 216 7.94 13.48 -12.55
N LEU A 217 9.10 12.98 -13.02
CA LEU A 217 9.71 13.41 -14.26
C LEU A 217 9.14 12.71 -15.50
N PHE A 218 8.82 11.41 -15.37
CA PHE A 218 8.54 10.56 -16.53
C PHE A 218 7.16 9.91 -16.52
N SER A 219 6.23 10.34 -15.65
CA SER A 219 4.87 9.76 -15.64
C SER A 219 4.16 9.90 -17.01
N ASP A 220 4.39 10.98 -17.72
CA ASP A 220 3.84 11.17 -19.07
C ASP A 220 4.32 10.05 -20.02
N THR A 221 5.62 9.81 -20.05
CA THR A 221 6.25 8.74 -20.84
C THR A 221 5.80 7.36 -20.37
N ILE A 222 5.89 7.09 -19.07
CA ILE A 222 5.53 5.80 -18.49
C ILE A 222 4.06 5.46 -18.78
N ILE A 223 3.17 6.43 -18.61
CA ILE A 223 1.73 6.18 -18.75
C ILE A 223 1.34 6.07 -20.21
N ILE A 224 1.78 7.01 -21.07
CA ILE A 224 1.33 7.04 -22.46
C ILE A 224 2.03 5.97 -23.31
N ASP A 225 3.34 5.84 -23.20
CA ASP A 225 4.10 4.95 -24.09
C ASP A 225 3.90 3.45 -23.73
N PHE A 226 3.70 3.12 -22.44
CA PHE A 226 3.51 1.72 -22.02
C PHE A 226 2.04 1.31 -21.86
N PHE A 227 1.15 2.24 -21.44
CA PHE A 227 -0.24 1.90 -21.14
C PHE A 227 -1.26 2.54 -22.08
N GLY A 228 -0.82 3.54 -22.87
CA GLY A 228 -1.60 4.18 -23.89
C GLY A 228 -2.39 5.42 -23.44
N GLN A 229 -2.86 6.18 -24.43
CA GLN A 229 -3.49 7.49 -24.28
C GLN A 229 -4.75 7.48 -23.40
N LYS A 230 -5.44 6.36 -23.28
CA LYS A 230 -6.63 6.23 -22.43
C LYS A 230 -6.37 6.53 -20.93
N TRP A 231 -5.12 6.52 -20.50
CA TRP A 231 -4.71 6.78 -19.12
C TRP A 231 -4.15 8.18 -18.90
N PHE A 232 -4.32 9.08 -19.89
CA PHE A 232 -3.80 10.45 -19.83
C PHE A 232 -4.21 11.18 -18.55
N ASP A 233 -5.46 11.04 -18.12
CA ASP A 233 -6.00 11.69 -16.91
C ASP A 233 -5.33 11.23 -15.60
N ALA A 234 -4.61 10.11 -15.62
CA ALA A 234 -3.88 9.60 -14.46
C ALA A 234 -2.53 10.32 -14.22
N ILE A 235 -2.00 11.05 -15.22
CA ILE A 235 -0.66 11.66 -15.17
C ILE A 235 -0.55 12.68 -14.03
N ARG A 236 -1.44 13.68 -14.01
CA ARG A 236 -1.41 14.72 -12.96
C ARG A 236 -1.65 14.15 -11.56
N PRO A 237 -2.66 13.31 -11.32
CA PRO A 237 -2.81 12.60 -10.06
C PRO A 237 -1.56 11.82 -9.64
N ALA A 238 -0.90 11.09 -10.55
CA ALA A 238 0.31 10.34 -10.23
C ALA A 238 1.45 11.24 -9.73
N LYS A 239 1.67 12.40 -10.38
CA LYS A 239 2.68 13.39 -9.95
C LYS A 239 2.40 13.90 -8.53
N ILE A 240 1.14 14.27 -8.25
CA ILE A 240 0.75 14.81 -6.92
C ILE A 240 0.83 13.72 -5.85
N LEU A 241 0.37 12.50 -6.16
CA LEU A 241 0.47 11.36 -5.25
C LEU A 241 1.93 10.97 -4.97
N ALA A 242 2.83 11.09 -5.94
CA ALA A 242 4.26 10.89 -5.73
C ALA A 242 4.82 11.88 -4.69
N LEU A 243 4.40 13.16 -4.72
CA LEU A 243 4.76 14.13 -3.68
C LEU A 243 4.22 13.73 -2.31
N SER A 244 2.98 13.23 -2.22
CA SER A 244 2.42 12.74 -0.96
C SER A 244 3.20 11.56 -0.38
N VAL A 245 3.70 10.68 -1.23
CA VAL A 245 4.56 9.55 -0.83
C VAL A 245 5.88 10.05 -0.25
N LEU A 246 6.53 11.07 -0.85
CA LEU A 246 7.76 11.65 -0.31
C LEU A 246 7.58 12.17 1.13
N VAL A 247 6.44 12.83 1.41
CA VAL A 247 6.10 13.28 2.77
C VAL A 247 5.84 12.10 3.70
N THR A 248 5.09 11.09 3.24
CA THR A 248 4.74 9.91 4.06
C THR A 248 5.97 9.10 4.49
N VAL A 249 7.04 9.11 3.68
CA VAL A 249 8.33 8.47 4.02
C VAL A 249 8.89 8.98 5.34
N LEU A 250 8.72 10.26 5.65
CA LEU A 250 9.28 10.92 6.84
C LEU A 250 8.71 10.38 8.16
N THR A 251 7.54 9.75 8.11
CA THR A 251 6.88 9.16 9.29
C THR A 251 6.71 7.64 9.19
N ASN A 252 7.30 7.00 8.17
CA ASN A 252 7.10 5.56 8.00
C ASN A 252 7.54 4.76 9.23
N GLY A 253 6.71 3.83 9.67
CA GLY A 253 7.03 2.94 10.79
C GLY A 253 6.72 3.48 12.20
N TYR A 254 6.19 4.71 12.34
CA TYR A 254 5.81 5.26 13.65
C TYR A 254 4.78 4.37 14.38
N ASN A 255 3.88 3.76 13.63
CA ASN A 255 2.86 2.85 14.12
C ASN A 255 3.47 1.60 14.79
N LEU A 256 4.54 1.06 14.23
CA LEU A 256 5.25 -0.09 14.82
C LEU A 256 5.87 0.28 16.16
N ILE A 257 6.45 1.47 16.24
CA ILE A 257 7.08 1.96 17.47
C ILE A 257 6.04 2.16 18.55
N PHE A 258 4.94 2.87 18.28
CA PHE A 258 3.90 3.09 19.28
C PHE A 258 3.28 1.77 19.78
N ARG A 259 3.14 0.77 18.91
CA ARG A 259 2.72 -0.58 19.32
C ARG A 259 3.77 -1.27 20.18
N SER A 260 5.05 -1.20 19.82
CA SER A 260 6.13 -1.87 20.52
C SER A 260 6.37 -1.29 21.94
N ILE A 261 6.19 0.02 22.12
CA ILE A 261 6.29 0.68 23.44
C ILE A 261 4.98 0.65 24.24
N GLY A 262 4.00 -0.18 23.83
CA GLY A 262 2.75 -0.39 24.55
C GLY A 262 1.73 0.75 24.44
N LYS A 263 1.81 1.57 23.38
CA LYS A 263 0.89 2.71 23.13
C LYS A 263 0.02 2.57 21.87
N PRO A 264 -0.64 1.42 21.61
CA PRO A 264 -1.44 1.22 20.41
C PRO A 264 -2.67 2.14 20.36
N LYS A 265 -3.21 2.56 21.51
CA LYS A 265 -4.32 3.50 21.61
C LYS A 265 -3.94 4.87 21.03
N LEU A 266 -2.70 5.33 21.28
CA LEU A 266 -2.20 6.60 20.74
C LEU A 266 -2.10 6.55 19.21
N GLU A 267 -1.56 5.46 18.66
CA GLU A 267 -1.52 5.23 17.21
C GLU A 267 -2.92 5.33 16.59
N MET A 268 -3.89 4.62 17.18
CA MET A 268 -5.28 4.64 16.72
C MET A 268 -5.88 6.05 16.76
N LEU A 269 -5.65 6.81 17.84
CA LEU A 269 -6.17 8.18 17.97
C LEU A 269 -5.54 9.12 16.95
N ILE A 270 -4.24 9.01 16.67
CA ILE A 270 -3.57 9.79 15.63
C ILE A 270 -4.18 9.47 14.26
N GLN A 271 -4.33 8.19 13.92
CA GLN A 271 -4.91 7.77 12.63
C GLN A 271 -6.34 8.26 12.46
N LEU A 272 -7.18 8.10 13.49
CA LEU A 272 -8.57 8.57 13.45
C LEU A 272 -8.64 10.11 13.38
N GLY A 273 -7.81 10.80 14.12
CA GLY A 273 -7.75 12.26 14.08
C GLY A 273 -7.36 12.77 12.70
N VAL A 274 -6.32 12.23 12.10
CA VAL A 274 -5.90 12.59 10.74
C VAL A 274 -6.98 12.23 9.71
N LEU A 275 -7.61 11.06 9.83
CA LEU A 275 -8.68 10.63 8.94
C LEU A 275 -9.85 11.61 8.97
N VAL A 276 -10.40 11.89 10.16
CA VAL A 276 -11.65 12.64 10.32
C VAL A 276 -11.46 14.13 10.09
N PHE A 277 -10.39 14.73 10.63
CA PHE A 277 -10.19 16.17 10.60
C PHE A 277 -9.42 16.68 9.39
N PHE A 278 -8.63 15.84 8.72
CA PHE A 278 -7.80 16.27 7.59
C PHE A 278 -8.09 15.50 6.32
N LEU A 279 -8.06 14.16 6.34
CA LEU A 279 -8.15 13.37 5.10
C LEU A 279 -9.54 13.47 4.47
N ILE A 280 -10.61 13.15 5.20
CA ILE A 280 -11.97 13.19 4.67
C ILE A 280 -12.35 14.60 4.18
N PRO A 281 -12.17 15.68 4.96
CA PRO A 281 -12.51 17.03 4.49
C PRO A 281 -11.69 17.44 3.25
N ALA A 282 -10.37 17.18 3.26
CA ALA A 282 -9.51 17.57 2.14
C ALA A 282 -9.84 16.82 0.84
N ILE A 283 -10.13 15.51 0.92
CA ILE A 283 -10.53 14.71 -0.24
C ILE A 283 -11.91 15.15 -0.73
N TYR A 284 -12.87 15.36 0.16
CA TYR A 284 -14.22 15.80 -0.19
C TYR A 284 -14.21 17.16 -0.91
N MET A 285 -13.54 18.14 -0.33
CA MET A 285 -13.36 19.45 -0.95
C MET A 285 -12.61 19.33 -2.30
N GLY A 286 -11.52 18.57 -2.32
CA GLY A 286 -10.75 18.34 -3.53
C GLY A 286 -11.58 17.72 -4.65
N ALA A 287 -12.39 16.71 -4.34
CA ALA A 287 -13.30 16.06 -5.30
C ALA A 287 -14.31 17.03 -5.89
N HIS A 288 -14.87 17.93 -5.06
CA HIS A 288 -15.87 18.89 -5.49
C HIS A 288 -15.30 19.99 -6.39
N TYR A 289 -14.12 20.53 -6.07
CA TYR A 289 -13.55 21.68 -6.81
C TYR A 289 -12.70 21.28 -8.03
N ASN A 290 -11.98 20.15 -8.00
CA ASN A 290 -11.00 19.81 -9.06
C ASN A 290 -10.91 18.31 -9.35
N GLY A 291 -12.00 17.57 -9.13
CA GLY A 291 -12.08 16.16 -9.46
C GLY A 291 -10.94 15.33 -8.84
N ILE A 292 -10.40 14.36 -9.60
CA ILE A 292 -9.33 13.46 -9.12
C ILE A 292 -8.00 14.18 -8.84
N ILE A 293 -7.75 15.30 -9.49
CA ILE A 293 -6.58 16.14 -9.22
C ILE A 293 -6.72 16.76 -7.83
N GLY A 294 -7.92 17.29 -7.52
CA GLY A 294 -8.22 17.87 -6.21
C GLY A 294 -8.13 16.82 -5.09
N VAL A 295 -8.64 15.60 -5.32
CA VAL A 295 -8.49 14.48 -4.38
C VAL A 295 -7.01 14.18 -4.11
N SER A 296 -6.16 14.17 -5.15
CA SER A 296 -4.73 13.94 -5.01
C SER A 296 -4.05 15.03 -4.18
N TYR A 297 -4.43 16.30 -4.34
CA TYR A 297 -4.00 17.39 -3.46
C TYR A 297 -4.51 17.21 -2.03
N GLY A 298 -5.75 16.75 -1.85
CA GLY A 298 -6.30 16.44 -0.54
C GLY A 298 -5.46 15.41 0.22
N ILE A 299 -5.01 14.36 -0.48
CA ILE A 299 -4.11 13.35 0.08
C ILE A 299 -2.74 13.96 0.44
N LEU A 300 -2.18 14.80 -0.44
CA LEU A 300 -0.92 15.50 -0.16
C LEU A 300 -1.03 16.35 1.11
N ILE A 301 -2.08 17.16 1.21
CA ILE A 301 -2.36 18.00 2.40
C ILE A 301 -2.49 17.13 3.65
N ALA A 302 -3.30 16.06 3.59
CA ALA A 302 -3.47 15.13 4.71
C ALA A 302 -2.13 14.46 5.10
N SER A 303 -1.26 14.14 4.15
CA SER A 303 0.07 13.60 4.41
C SER A 303 0.97 14.58 5.15
N VAL A 304 0.90 15.88 4.81
CA VAL A 304 1.63 16.93 5.52
C VAL A 304 1.12 17.09 6.97
N PHE A 305 -0.19 17.12 7.17
CA PHE A 305 -0.76 17.17 8.52
C PHE A 305 -0.43 15.90 9.33
N ASN A 306 -0.49 14.73 8.71
CA ASN A 306 -0.05 13.48 9.36
C ASN A 306 1.42 13.57 9.79
N PHE A 307 2.31 14.10 8.94
CA PHE A 307 3.70 14.33 9.29
C PHE A 307 3.85 15.23 10.51
N ILE A 308 3.11 16.32 10.58
CA ILE A 308 3.15 17.28 11.71
C ILE A 308 2.66 16.58 12.99
N VAL A 309 1.48 15.96 12.95
CA VAL A 309 0.86 15.33 14.13
C VAL A 309 1.73 14.19 14.67
N VAL A 310 2.23 13.33 13.77
CA VAL A 310 3.13 12.22 14.15
C VAL A 310 4.44 12.75 14.71
N SER A 311 5.03 13.80 14.12
CA SER A 311 6.28 14.38 14.62
C SER A 311 6.13 15.00 16.01
N ILE A 312 4.97 15.62 16.31
CA ILE A 312 4.66 16.12 17.67
C ILE A 312 4.59 14.95 18.65
N ALA A 313 3.91 13.86 18.28
CA ALA A 313 3.82 12.66 19.11
C ALA A 313 5.20 12.00 19.32
N LEU A 314 6.02 11.89 18.28
CA LEU A 314 7.38 11.35 18.36
C LEU A 314 8.29 12.22 19.25
N LYS A 315 8.13 13.54 19.19
CA LYS A 315 8.88 14.46 20.09
C LYS A 315 8.48 14.25 21.55
N TYR A 316 7.18 14.14 21.82
CA TYR A 316 6.67 14.01 23.20
C TYR A 316 7.06 12.65 23.85
N TYR A 317 6.99 11.55 23.11
CA TYR A 317 7.20 10.20 23.65
C TYR A 317 8.62 9.65 23.49
N LEU A 318 9.37 10.11 22.48
CA LEU A 318 10.68 9.56 22.11
C LEU A 318 11.77 10.63 21.99
N ASN A 319 11.45 11.90 22.26
CA ASN A 319 12.36 13.03 22.09
C ASN A 319 12.90 13.22 20.65
N ILE A 320 12.18 12.68 19.65
CA ILE A 320 12.56 12.83 18.24
C ILE A 320 12.02 14.14 17.70
N SER A 321 12.88 15.11 17.46
CA SER A 321 12.46 16.41 16.90
C SER A 321 12.20 16.30 15.38
N ILE A 322 11.33 17.18 14.86
CA ILE A 322 11.13 17.36 13.41
C ILE A 322 12.48 17.63 12.72
N ILE A 323 13.33 18.45 13.33
CA ILE A 323 14.64 18.80 12.82
C ILE A 323 15.51 17.56 12.66
N SER A 324 15.52 16.65 13.66
CA SER A 324 16.28 15.40 13.59
C SER A 324 15.83 14.50 12.42
N ILE A 325 14.52 14.43 12.16
CA ILE A 325 13.97 13.69 11.01
C ILE A 325 14.44 14.33 9.70
N LEU A 326 14.26 15.65 9.57
CA LEU A 326 14.66 16.38 8.36
C LEU A 326 16.16 16.32 8.10
N GLN A 327 17.01 16.49 9.11
CA GLN A 327 18.45 16.35 9.00
C GLN A 327 18.87 14.94 8.59
N THR A 328 18.20 13.91 9.10
CA THR A 328 18.50 12.52 8.75
C THR A 328 18.23 12.25 7.27
N VAL A 329 17.19 12.83 6.70
CA VAL A 329 16.79 12.60 5.31
C VAL A 329 17.37 13.67 4.37
N SER A 330 17.90 14.78 4.90
CA SER A 330 18.39 15.90 4.08
C SER A 330 19.39 15.52 2.97
N PRO A 331 20.36 14.58 3.13
CA PRO A 331 21.24 14.22 2.02
C PRO A 331 20.48 13.57 0.85
N VAL A 332 19.43 12.80 1.17
CA VAL A 332 18.57 12.17 0.15
C VAL A 332 17.70 13.22 -0.55
N VAL A 333 17.13 14.15 0.22
CA VAL A 333 16.33 15.26 -0.31
C VAL A 333 17.17 16.16 -1.21
N LEU A 334 18.39 16.51 -0.78
CA LEU A 334 19.31 17.31 -1.59
C LEU A 334 19.65 16.63 -2.91
N THR A 335 19.98 15.34 -2.87
CA THR A 335 20.23 14.56 -4.10
C THR A 335 19.00 14.59 -5.02
N PHE A 336 17.82 14.35 -4.45
CA PHE A 336 16.55 14.40 -5.20
C PHE A 336 16.36 15.76 -5.87
N MET A 337 16.52 16.87 -5.14
CA MET A 337 16.35 18.24 -5.66
C MET A 337 17.36 18.58 -6.77
N ILE A 338 18.62 18.22 -6.59
CA ILE A 338 19.67 18.45 -7.59
C ILE A 338 19.34 17.71 -8.89
N VAL A 339 19.00 16.41 -8.80
CA VAL A 339 18.67 15.61 -10.00
C VAL A 339 17.37 16.11 -10.64
N PHE A 340 16.35 16.43 -9.83
CA PHE A 340 15.08 16.95 -10.33
C PHE A 340 15.28 18.24 -11.12
N ILE A 341 16.00 19.23 -10.56
CA ILE A 341 16.27 20.50 -11.23
C ILE A 341 17.09 20.28 -12.50
N PHE A 342 18.18 19.51 -12.41
CA PHE A 342 19.08 19.25 -13.54
C PHE A 342 18.35 18.59 -14.71
N ILE A 343 17.60 17.51 -14.45
CA ILE A 343 16.86 16.79 -15.50
C ILE A 343 15.70 17.64 -16.05
N SER A 344 15.01 18.40 -15.19
CA SER A 344 13.95 19.30 -15.63
C SER A 344 14.48 20.40 -16.57
N MET A 345 15.65 20.93 -16.31
CA MET A 345 16.34 21.86 -17.20
C MET A 345 16.68 21.19 -18.53
N LEU A 346 17.23 19.98 -18.52
CA LEU A 346 17.54 19.25 -19.75
C LEU A 346 16.29 18.99 -20.60
N ILE A 347 15.17 18.65 -19.99
CA ILE A 347 13.88 18.45 -20.69
C ILE A 347 13.41 19.75 -21.38
N GLN A 348 13.65 20.90 -20.75
CA GLN A 348 13.20 22.19 -21.29
C GLN A 348 14.10 22.76 -22.39
N TRP A 349 15.41 22.56 -22.24
CA TRP A 349 16.40 23.26 -23.11
C TRP A 349 16.91 22.39 -24.25
N PHE A 350 16.82 21.07 -24.15
CA PHE A 350 17.38 20.15 -25.13
C PHE A 350 16.33 19.14 -25.63
N VAL A 351 16.30 18.91 -26.94
CA VAL A 351 15.49 17.84 -27.55
C VAL A 351 16.26 16.51 -27.41
N ILE A 352 16.22 15.93 -26.21
CA ILE A 352 16.88 14.66 -25.92
C ILE A 352 15.82 13.55 -25.86
N SER A 353 16.13 12.36 -26.36
CA SER A 353 15.25 11.20 -26.23
C SER A 353 14.89 10.93 -24.77
N LYS A 354 13.60 10.73 -24.49
CA LYS A 354 13.06 10.45 -23.16
C LYS A 354 13.76 9.27 -22.48
N TYR A 355 14.13 8.24 -23.24
CA TYR A 355 14.84 7.06 -22.72
C TYR A 355 16.28 7.38 -22.26
N ILE A 356 16.96 8.28 -22.99
CA ILE A 356 18.29 8.76 -22.59
C ILE A 356 18.18 9.57 -21.29
N LEU A 357 17.15 10.40 -21.15
CA LEU A 357 16.89 11.16 -19.92
C LEU A 357 16.60 10.24 -18.72
N ILE A 358 15.85 9.15 -18.90
CA ILE A 358 15.62 8.15 -17.86
C ILE A 358 16.95 7.51 -17.44
N ALA A 359 17.78 7.06 -18.40
CA ALA A 359 19.08 6.48 -18.10
C ALA A 359 20.00 7.47 -17.38
N LEU A 360 20.03 8.74 -17.84
CA LEU A 360 20.80 9.80 -17.20
C LEU A 360 20.34 10.07 -15.76
N THR A 361 19.03 10.08 -15.51
CA THR A 361 18.46 10.24 -14.16
C THR A 361 18.96 9.14 -13.23
N VAL A 362 18.93 7.89 -13.66
CA VAL A 362 19.43 6.74 -12.87
C VAL A 362 20.94 6.90 -12.60
N LEU A 363 21.72 7.26 -13.60
CA LEU A 363 23.17 7.49 -13.44
C LEU A 363 23.48 8.64 -12.48
N CYS A 364 22.78 9.77 -12.59
CA CYS A 364 22.93 10.91 -11.69
C CYS A 364 22.58 10.53 -10.23
N VAL A 365 21.49 9.80 -10.00
CA VAL A 365 21.12 9.33 -8.65
C VAL A 365 22.21 8.41 -8.09
N ILE A 366 22.69 7.45 -8.86
CA ILE A 366 23.75 6.52 -8.41
C ILE A 366 25.04 7.29 -8.10
N ALA A 367 25.44 8.23 -8.96
CA ALA A 367 26.64 9.04 -8.77
C ALA A 367 26.55 9.90 -7.50
N LEU A 368 25.44 10.64 -7.31
CA LEU A 368 25.27 11.49 -6.14
C LEU A 368 25.11 10.67 -4.84
N TYR A 369 24.46 9.52 -4.89
CA TYR A 369 24.38 8.62 -3.74
C TYR A 369 25.76 8.05 -3.38
N SER A 370 26.61 7.77 -4.36
CA SER A 370 27.99 7.33 -4.08
C SER A 370 28.85 8.42 -3.44
N LEU A 371 28.53 9.70 -3.68
CA LEU A 371 29.21 10.85 -3.08
C LEU A 371 28.66 11.18 -1.68
N PHE A 372 27.35 11.39 -1.57
CA PHE A 372 26.71 11.90 -0.33
C PHE A 372 26.33 10.82 0.68
N LEU A 373 26.16 9.57 0.24
CA LEU A 373 25.65 8.45 1.03
C LEU A 373 26.59 7.25 0.98
N LYS A 374 27.90 7.49 0.87
CA LYS A 374 28.94 6.46 0.69
C LYS A 374 28.87 5.35 1.74
N LYS A 375 28.66 5.70 3.02
CA LYS A 375 28.56 4.74 4.13
C LYS A 375 27.32 3.86 4.01
N GLU A 376 26.17 4.46 3.69
CA GLU A 376 24.88 3.77 3.56
C GLU A 376 24.84 2.84 2.34
N VAL A 377 25.37 3.32 1.22
CA VAL A 377 25.48 2.53 -0.03
C VAL A 377 26.42 1.34 0.15
N SER A 378 27.56 1.52 0.82
CA SER A 378 28.49 0.42 1.12
C SER A 378 27.85 -0.63 2.04
N PHE A 379 27.07 -0.21 3.04
CA PHE A 379 26.34 -1.10 3.93
C PHE A 379 25.27 -1.90 3.17
N LEU A 380 24.49 -1.25 2.31
CA LEU A 380 23.48 -1.91 1.48
C LEU A 380 24.12 -2.91 0.49
N LYS A 381 25.23 -2.53 -0.16
CA LYS A 381 26.00 -3.44 -1.03
C LYS A 381 26.50 -4.67 -0.26
N ALA A 382 27.12 -4.48 0.90
CA ALA A 382 27.62 -5.58 1.72
C ALA A 382 26.52 -6.56 2.11
N LYS A 383 25.32 -6.07 2.45
CA LYS A 383 24.20 -6.91 2.87
C LYS A 383 23.48 -7.61 1.71
N LEU A 384 23.45 -7.00 0.53
CA LEU A 384 22.82 -7.59 -0.67
C LEU A 384 23.74 -8.63 -1.34
N PHE A 385 25.04 -8.44 -1.31
CA PHE A 385 25.99 -9.31 -2.01
C PHE A 385 26.68 -10.35 -1.11
N ASN A 386 26.74 -10.14 0.23
CA ASN A 386 27.34 -11.11 1.16
C ASN A 386 26.36 -12.17 1.70
N ASN A 387 25.09 -12.18 1.33
CA ASN A 387 24.14 -13.26 1.64
C ASN A 387 24.27 -14.48 0.70
N LYS A 388 25.43 -14.68 0.10
CA LYS A 388 25.77 -15.88 -0.69
C LYS A 388 26.75 -16.81 0.09
N LYS A 389 26.61 -16.86 1.43
CA LYS A 389 27.22 -17.94 2.21
C LYS A 389 26.22 -18.55 3.17
#